data_6ffbe2f4fc2a3fa931b0d5f078418155
#
_entry.id   6ffbe2f4fc2a3fa931b0d5f078418155
#
_cell.length_a   1.000
_cell.length_b   1.000
_cell.length_c   1.000
_cell.angle_alpha   90.00
_cell.angle_beta   90.00
_cell.angle_gamma   90.00
#
_symmetry.space_group_name_H-M   'P 1'
#
loop_
_entity.id
_entity.type
_entity.pdbx_description
1 polymer ?
#
loop_
_entity_poly.entity_id
_entity_poly.type
_entity_poly.pdbx_seq_one_letter_code
_entity_poly.pdbx_strand_id
1 'polypeptide(L)'
;KPRHLLGIGAIKDIFIGAENGIDTFDCVIPTREARHGALYSKDGRLDIQRGVFAKDNKGIDRGCKCELCASGLKRKDVKQMFYGQNREKKFEAQRMATMHNIYFYKTLFDKIRHAVNSSKLSNWKKLKKEYKSFL
;
A
#
# COMPACT_ATOMS: atom_id res chain seq x y z
N LYS A 1 19.35 21.66 1.39
CA LYS A 1 17.91 21.96 1.41
C LYS A 1 17.13 20.70 1.06
N PRO A 2 16.01 20.38 1.73
CA PRO A 2 15.15 19.27 1.36
C PRO A 2 14.63 19.40 -0.07
N ARG A 3 14.53 18.28 -0.78
CA ARG A 3 14.01 18.20 -2.15
C ARG A 3 12.63 17.52 -2.11
N HIS A 4 11.64 18.20 -2.66
CA HIS A 4 10.26 17.73 -2.69
C HIS A 4 9.83 17.40 -4.13
N LEU A 5 9.17 16.25 -4.32
CA LEU A 5 8.66 15.80 -5.61
C LEU A 5 7.14 15.78 -5.60
N LEU A 6 6.54 16.65 -6.41
CA LEU A 6 5.09 16.82 -6.51
C LEU A 6 4.48 15.81 -7.48
N GLY A 7 3.31 15.28 -7.10
CA GLY A 7 2.48 14.44 -7.96
C GLY A 7 3.03 13.05 -8.27
N ILE A 8 4.11 12.64 -7.62
CA ILE A 8 4.77 11.34 -7.82
C ILE A 8 4.66 10.51 -6.55
N GLY A 9 4.18 9.28 -6.69
CA GLY A 9 3.97 8.40 -5.55
C GLY A 9 3.78 6.93 -5.92
N ALA A 10 4.02 6.53 -7.16
CA ALA A 10 4.16 5.11 -7.47
C ALA A 10 5.37 4.55 -6.71
N ILE A 11 5.25 3.36 -6.16
CA ILE A 11 6.29 2.79 -5.27
C ILE A 11 7.64 2.73 -5.97
N LYS A 12 7.67 2.34 -7.25
CA LYS A 12 8.88 2.34 -8.06
C LYS A 12 9.54 3.72 -8.10
N ASP A 13 8.74 4.76 -8.35
CA ASP A 13 9.24 6.14 -8.47
C ASP A 13 9.72 6.68 -7.12
N ILE A 14 9.12 6.25 -6.02
CA ILE A 14 9.59 6.58 -4.67
C ILE A 14 11.00 6.03 -4.44
N PHE A 15 11.25 4.76 -4.82
CA PHE A 15 12.60 4.19 -4.72
C PHE A 15 13.61 4.93 -5.58
N ILE A 16 13.26 5.22 -6.84
CA ILE A 16 14.12 5.99 -7.76
C ILE A 16 14.38 7.39 -7.20
N GLY A 17 13.35 8.07 -6.70
CA GLY A 17 13.47 9.40 -6.10
C GLY A 17 14.40 9.39 -4.88
N ALA A 18 14.22 8.44 -3.98
CA ALA A 18 15.08 8.30 -2.80
C ALA A 18 16.55 8.05 -3.19
N GLU A 19 16.80 7.22 -4.20
CA GLU A 19 18.15 6.99 -4.74
C GLU A 19 18.77 8.26 -5.33
N ASN A 20 17.95 9.19 -5.80
CA ASN A 20 18.38 10.48 -6.37
C ASN A 20 18.30 11.65 -5.39
N GLY A 21 18.12 11.39 -4.10
CA GLY A 21 18.15 12.41 -3.06
C GLY A 21 16.87 13.21 -2.91
N ILE A 22 15.72 12.65 -3.28
CA ILE A 22 14.41 13.22 -2.96
C ILE A 22 14.04 12.87 -1.52
N ASP A 23 13.65 13.87 -0.75
CA ASP A 23 13.36 13.73 0.68
C ASP A 23 11.88 13.54 0.98
N THR A 24 11.01 14.16 0.19
CA THR A 24 9.55 14.11 0.39
C THR A 24 8.80 13.99 -0.93
N PHE A 25 7.62 13.38 -0.85
CA PHE A 25 6.75 13.11 -1.99
C PHE A 25 5.32 13.55 -1.67
N ASP A 26 4.56 13.91 -2.69
CA ASP A 26 3.14 14.22 -2.58
C ASP A 26 2.38 13.59 -3.73
N CYS A 27 1.38 12.77 -3.42
CA CYS A 27 0.49 12.22 -4.42
C CYS A 27 -0.82 11.67 -3.83
N VAL A 28 -1.81 11.51 -4.69
CA VAL A 28 -3.14 10.99 -4.33
C VAL A 28 -3.28 9.47 -4.53
N ILE A 29 -2.25 8.78 -5.00
CA ILE A 29 -2.31 7.36 -5.36
C ILE A 29 -2.88 6.50 -4.22
N PRO A 30 -2.36 6.55 -2.98
CA PRO A 30 -2.84 5.65 -1.93
C PRO A 30 -4.34 5.79 -1.66
N THR A 31 -4.84 7.01 -1.59
CA THR A 31 -6.24 7.29 -1.26
C THR A 31 -7.17 7.11 -2.45
N ARG A 32 -6.77 7.62 -3.62
CA ARG A 32 -7.57 7.46 -4.84
C ARG A 32 -7.75 6.00 -5.21
N GLU A 33 -6.69 5.22 -5.22
CA GLU A 33 -6.74 3.81 -5.56
C GLU A 33 -7.56 3.01 -4.55
N ALA A 34 -7.44 3.31 -3.27
CA ALA A 34 -8.24 2.66 -2.23
C ALA A 34 -9.75 2.83 -2.46
N ARG A 35 -10.18 4.04 -2.82
CA ARG A 35 -11.60 4.30 -3.11
C ARG A 35 -12.14 3.48 -4.27
N HIS A 36 -11.27 3.06 -5.18
CA HIS A 36 -11.61 2.20 -6.32
C HIS A 36 -11.31 0.72 -6.07
N GLY A 37 -11.01 0.31 -4.84
CA GLY A 37 -10.80 -1.08 -4.47
C GLY A 37 -9.42 -1.63 -4.79
N ALA A 38 -8.44 -0.79 -5.04
CA ALA A 38 -7.05 -1.22 -5.16
C ALA A 38 -6.32 -1.06 -3.82
N LEU A 39 -5.84 -2.18 -3.28
CA LEU A 39 -5.11 -2.26 -2.03
C LEU A 39 -3.67 -2.72 -2.29
N TYR A 40 -2.74 -2.22 -1.48
CA TYR A 40 -1.34 -2.59 -1.57
C TYR A 40 -0.99 -3.70 -0.59
N SER A 41 -0.19 -4.65 -1.03
CA SER A 41 0.35 -5.71 -0.20
C SER A 41 1.81 -5.98 -0.56
N LYS A 42 2.52 -6.74 0.26
CA LYS A 42 3.90 -7.16 -0.06
C LYS A 42 3.99 -8.01 -1.32
N ASP A 43 2.89 -8.69 -1.67
CA ASP A 43 2.82 -9.50 -2.89
C ASP A 43 2.44 -8.68 -4.13
N GLY A 44 2.15 -7.41 -3.97
CA GLY A 44 1.80 -6.48 -5.05
C GLY A 44 0.47 -5.77 -4.82
N ARG A 45 0.03 -5.06 -5.85
CA ARG A 45 -1.23 -4.34 -5.87
C ARG A 45 -2.39 -5.31 -6.09
N LEU A 46 -3.36 -5.31 -5.20
CA LEU A 46 -4.57 -6.12 -5.28
C LEU A 46 -5.72 -5.25 -5.81
N ASP A 47 -6.19 -5.52 -7.01
CA ASP A 47 -7.44 -4.94 -7.50
C ASP A 47 -8.60 -5.86 -7.09
N ILE A 48 -9.31 -5.49 -6.02
CA ILE A 48 -10.34 -6.32 -5.42
C ILE A 48 -11.55 -6.54 -6.34
N GLN A 49 -11.68 -5.78 -7.43
CA GLN A 49 -12.72 -5.97 -8.44
C GLN A 49 -12.57 -7.32 -9.18
N ARG A 50 -11.36 -7.81 -9.30
CA ARG A 50 -11.10 -9.03 -10.08
C ARG A 50 -11.85 -10.22 -9.48
N GLY A 51 -12.47 -11.02 -10.37
CA GLY A 51 -13.27 -12.19 -10.00
C GLY A 51 -12.50 -13.24 -9.18
N VAL A 52 -11.18 -13.32 -9.32
CA VAL A 52 -10.32 -14.24 -8.58
C VAL A 52 -10.45 -14.07 -7.06
N PHE A 53 -10.82 -12.89 -6.58
CA PHE A 53 -10.97 -12.63 -5.16
C PHE A 53 -12.34 -13.00 -4.57
N ALA A 54 -13.31 -13.41 -5.40
CA ALA A 54 -14.68 -13.76 -4.95
C ALA A 54 -14.70 -14.89 -3.92
N LYS A 55 -13.75 -15.79 -3.96
CA LYS A 55 -13.60 -16.93 -3.03
C LYS A 55 -12.26 -16.95 -2.29
N ASP A 56 -11.51 -15.84 -2.34
CA ASP A 56 -10.18 -15.78 -1.74
C ASP A 56 -10.27 -15.56 -0.22
N ASN A 57 -9.82 -16.57 0.54
CA ASN A 57 -9.80 -16.57 2.01
C ASN A 57 -8.52 -15.97 2.61
N LYS A 58 -7.63 -15.42 1.81
CA LYS A 58 -6.40 -14.76 2.30
C LYS A 58 -6.73 -13.39 2.90
N GLY A 59 -5.92 -12.96 3.87
CA GLY A 59 -5.91 -11.57 4.35
C GLY A 59 -5.37 -10.62 3.28
N ILE A 60 -5.52 -9.32 3.50
CA ILE A 60 -5.07 -8.30 2.55
C ILE A 60 -3.55 -8.27 2.47
N ASP A 61 -2.88 -8.09 3.59
CA ASP A 61 -1.42 -8.05 3.65
C ASP A 61 -0.92 -8.70 4.93
N ARG A 62 -0.13 -9.76 4.77
CA ARG A 62 0.38 -10.54 5.91
C ARG A 62 1.36 -9.71 6.74
N GLY A 63 1.13 -9.68 8.05
CA GLY A 63 1.96 -8.93 8.99
C GLY A 63 1.60 -7.44 9.09
N CYS A 64 0.65 -6.95 8.30
CA CYS A 64 0.12 -5.60 8.44
C CYS A 64 -0.73 -5.47 9.71
N LYS A 65 -0.52 -4.39 10.46
CA LYS A 65 -1.21 -4.12 11.74
C LYS A 65 -2.28 -3.04 11.63
N CYS A 66 -2.66 -2.63 10.42
CA CYS A 66 -3.73 -1.66 10.23
C CYS A 66 -5.09 -2.23 10.66
N GLU A 67 -6.08 -1.35 10.85
CA GLU A 67 -7.44 -1.73 11.25
C GLU A 67 -8.05 -2.82 10.34
N LEU A 68 -7.95 -2.68 9.03
CA LEU A 68 -8.48 -3.65 8.07
C LEU A 68 -7.85 -5.04 8.24
N CYS A 69 -6.53 -5.11 8.31
CA CYS A 69 -5.83 -6.39 8.45
C CYS A 69 -6.04 -7.01 9.84
N ALA A 70 -6.13 -6.19 10.88
CA ALA A 70 -6.43 -6.64 12.24
C ALA A 70 -7.87 -7.11 12.44
N SER A 71 -8.82 -6.64 11.63
CA SER A 71 -10.23 -7.03 11.71
C SER A 71 -10.48 -8.50 11.34
N GLY A 72 -9.54 -9.16 10.67
CA GLY A 72 -9.69 -10.52 10.19
C GLY A 72 -10.49 -10.66 8.90
N LEU A 73 -10.95 -9.58 8.29
CA LEU A 73 -11.63 -9.60 6.99
C LEU A 73 -10.71 -10.18 5.91
N LYS A 74 -11.28 -11.06 5.09
CA LYS A 74 -10.59 -11.71 3.98
C LYS A 74 -10.80 -10.93 2.69
N ARG A 75 -10.02 -11.21 1.66
CA ARG A 75 -10.16 -10.56 0.35
C ARG A 75 -11.57 -10.70 -0.22
N LYS A 76 -12.18 -11.88 -0.07
CA LYS A 76 -13.59 -12.11 -0.48
C LYS A 76 -14.58 -11.21 0.27
N ASP A 77 -14.37 -10.98 1.56
CA ASP A 77 -15.24 -10.16 2.39
C ASP A 77 -15.15 -8.70 1.98
N VAL A 78 -13.93 -8.20 1.79
CA VAL A 78 -13.68 -6.82 1.31
C VAL A 78 -14.28 -6.62 -0.08
N LYS A 79 -14.10 -7.59 -0.99
CA LYS A 79 -14.72 -7.55 -2.31
C LYS A 79 -16.24 -7.43 -2.21
N GLN A 80 -16.88 -8.24 -1.38
CA GLN A 80 -18.33 -8.19 -1.19
C GLN A 80 -18.80 -6.85 -0.62
N MET A 81 -18.06 -6.27 0.31
CA MET A 81 -18.36 -4.94 0.85
C MET A 81 -18.28 -3.85 -0.22
N PHE A 82 -17.28 -3.90 -1.10
CA PHE A 82 -17.10 -2.92 -2.18
C PHE A 82 -18.20 -3.03 -3.25
N TYR A 83 -18.57 -4.23 -3.64
CA TYR A 83 -19.39 -4.52 -4.81
C TYR A 83 -20.76 -5.10 -4.49
N GLY A 84 -21.10 -5.22 -3.21
CA GLY A 84 -22.43 -5.55 -2.76
C GLY A 84 -23.38 -4.34 -2.86
N GLN A 85 -24.67 -4.58 -2.56
CA GLN A 85 -25.72 -3.54 -2.67
C GLN A 85 -25.82 -2.64 -1.43
N ASN A 86 -25.14 -2.96 -0.33
CA ASN A 86 -25.19 -2.19 0.90
C ASN A 86 -24.23 -0.99 0.84
N ARG A 87 -24.78 0.21 0.74
CA ARG A 87 -24.03 1.47 0.65
C ARG A 87 -23.15 1.75 1.87
N GLU A 88 -23.64 1.46 3.07
CA GLU A 88 -22.88 1.67 4.31
C GLU A 88 -21.65 0.76 4.37
N LYS A 89 -21.80 -0.51 3.99
CA LYS A 89 -20.69 -1.45 3.89
C LYS A 89 -19.67 -1.03 2.84
N LYS A 90 -20.14 -0.51 1.71
CA LYS A 90 -19.25 0.01 0.66
C LYS A 90 -18.42 1.20 1.19
N PHE A 91 -19.07 2.16 1.84
CA PHE A 91 -18.40 3.31 2.44
C PHE A 91 -17.34 2.87 3.47
N GLU A 92 -17.71 1.92 4.34
CA GLU A 92 -16.80 1.37 5.35
C GLU A 92 -15.60 0.65 4.70
N ALA A 93 -15.83 -0.12 3.64
CA ALA A 93 -14.75 -0.75 2.89
C ALA A 93 -13.79 0.28 2.28
N GLN A 94 -14.32 1.35 1.69
CA GLN A 94 -13.51 2.43 1.13
C GLN A 94 -12.69 3.15 2.22
N ARG A 95 -13.29 3.39 3.39
CA ARG A 95 -12.60 3.98 4.54
C ARG A 95 -11.44 3.09 5.01
N MET A 96 -11.73 1.82 5.26
CA MET A 96 -10.72 0.87 5.73
C MET A 96 -9.61 0.64 4.71
N ALA A 97 -9.95 0.55 3.42
CA ALA A 97 -8.97 0.41 2.34
C ALA A 97 -8.06 1.65 2.25
N THR A 98 -8.63 2.85 2.43
CA THR A 98 -7.85 4.09 2.46
C THR A 98 -6.86 4.10 3.62
N MET A 99 -7.32 3.76 4.82
CA MET A 99 -6.44 3.66 5.99
C MET A 99 -5.37 2.59 5.82
N HIS A 100 -5.70 1.46 5.21
CA HIS A 100 -4.74 0.41 4.90
C HIS A 100 -3.64 0.89 3.95
N ASN A 101 -4.00 1.54 2.85
CA ASN A 101 -3.02 2.05 1.89
C ASN A 101 -2.13 3.14 2.49
N ILE A 102 -2.68 4.03 3.30
CA ILE A 102 -1.90 5.05 4.03
C ILE A 102 -0.92 4.36 4.99
N TYR A 103 -1.36 3.36 5.72
CA TYR A 103 -0.51 2.59 6.62
C TYR A 103 0.62 1.87 5.86
N PHE A 104 0.31 1.29 4.71
CA PHE A 104 1.30 0.62 3.85
C PHE A 104 2.38 1.61 3.38
N TYR A 105 1.98 2.76 2.87
CA TYR A 105 2.91 3.80 2.43
C TYR A 105 3.72 4.39 3.58
N LYS A 106 3.10 4.65 4.73
CA LYS A 106 3.81 5.08 5.94
C LYS A 106 4.90 4.08 6.33
N THR A 107 4.55 2.81 6.36
CA THR A 107 5.50 1.73 6.69
C THR A 107 6.65 1.66 5.67
N LEU A 108 6.35 1.82 4.38
CA LEU A 108 7.38 1.90 3.33
C LEU A 108 8.34 3.06 3.58
N PHE A 109 7.83 4.26 3.84
CA PHE A 109 8.65 5.44 4.10
C PHE A 109 9.50 5.30 5.37
N ASP A 110 8.97 4.72 6.43
CA ASP A 110 9.73 4.44 7.66
C ASP A 110 10.91 3.48 7.38
N LYS A 111 10.67 2.44 6.57
CA LYS A 111 11.71 1.51 6.15
C LYS A 111 12.76 2.15 5.24
N ILE A 112 12.35 3.01 4.32
CA ILE A 112 13.26 3.80 3.47
C ILE A 112 14.16 4.66 4.34
N ARG A 113 13.61 5.45 5.26
CA ARG A 113 14.39 6.29 6.18
C ARG A 113 15.39 5.46 6.98
N HIS A 114 14.94 4.33 7.52
CA HIS A 114 15.84 3.43 8.27
C HIS A 114 16.99 2.91 7.41
N ALA A 115 16.69 2.47 6.18
CA ALA A 115 17.71 1.96 5.26
C ALA A 115 18.72 3.04 4.85
N VAL A 116 18.25 4.25 4.57
CA VAL A 116 19.09 5.40 4.21
C VAL A 116 19.95 5.82 5.40
N ASN A 117 19.36 5.98 6.59
CA ASN A 117 20.08 6.42 7.79
C ASN A 117 21.12 5.39 8.26
N SER A 118 20.94 4.12 7.94
CA SER A 118 21.92 3.10 8.28
C SER A 118 23.23 3.21 7.50
N SER A 119 23.23 3.96 6.38
CA SER A 119 24.37 4.08 5.44
C SER A 119 24.93 2.74 4.94
N LYS A 120 24.13 1.66 5.04
CA LYS A 120 24.52 0.30 4.61
C LYS A 120 23.78 -0.06 3.32
N LEU A 121 24.52 -0.21 2.24
CA LEU A 121 23.97 -0.63 0.94
C LEU A 121 23.22 -1.98 1.03
N SER A 122 23.64 -2.87 1.92
CA SER A 122 22.97 -4.15 2.15
C SER A 122 21.52 -3.99 2.64
N ASN A 123 21.26 -3.00 3.50
CA ASN A 123 19.90 -2.69 3.98
C ASN A 123 19.01 -2.15 2.86
N TRP A 124 19.55 -1.32 1.98
CA TRP A 124 18.84 -0.82 0.81
C TRP A 124 18.48 -1.95 -0.16
N LYS A 125 19.44 -2.81 -0.49
CA LYS A 125 19.20 -3.99 -1.35
C LYS A 125 18.17 -4.93 -0.75
N LYS A 126 18.20 -5.17 0.56
CA LYS A 126 17.21 -5.99 1.26
C LYS A 126 15.81 -5.38 1.16
N LEU A 127 15.68 -4.07 1.35
CA LEU A 127 14.42 -3.36 1.22
C LEU A 127 13.86 -3.44 -0.21
N LYS A 128 14.69 -3.23 -1.23
CA LYS A 128 14.27 -3.39 -2.64
C LYS A 128 13.77 -4.80 -2.93
N LYS A 129 14.41 -5.82 -2.37
CA LYS A 129 13.97 -7.22 -2.51
C LYS A 129 12.61 -7.46 -1.87
N GLU A 130 12.33 -6.84 -0.70
CA GLU A 130 11.02 -6.94 -0.03
C GLU A 130 9.88 -6.35 -0.89
N TYR A 131 10.15 -5.28 -1.62
CA TYR A 131 9.15 -4.60 -2.47
C TYR A 131 9.30 -4.92 -3.96
N LYS A 132 9.97 -6.02 -4.30
CA LYS A 132 10.26 -6.38 -5.70
C LYS A 132 9.05 -6.47 -6.61
N SER A 133 7.87 -6.79 -6.06
CA SER A 133 6.61 -6.87 -6.83
C SER A 133 6.17 -5.54 -7.43
N PHE A 134 6.75 -4.42 -6.96
CA PHE A 134 6.48 -3.07 -7.47
C PHE A 134 7.61 -2.50 -8.33
N LEU A 135 8.76 -3.13 -8.32
CA LEU A 135 9.96 -2.65 -8.99
C LEU A 135 10.23 -3.39 -10.29
#